data_8c7bbffb85777dcab067e1eb5fc9402b
#
_entry.id   8c7bbffb85777dcab067e1eb5fc9402b
#
_cell.length_a   1.000
_cell.length_b   1.000
_cell.length_c   1.000
_cell.angle_alpha   90.00
_cell.angle_beta   90.00
_cell.angle_gamma   90.00
#
_symmetry.space_group_name_H-M   'P 1'
#
loop_
_entity.id
_entity.type
_entity.pdbx_description
1 polymer ?
#
loop_
_entity_poly.entity_id
_entity_poly.type
_entity_poly.pdbx_seq_one_letter_code
_entity_poly.pdbx_strand_id
1 'polypeptide(L)'
;GYYRFNKDFITYQVDTMRNSRNVDLIMQLHPYRRKKEDPPSPHRQYYLRNVDFVFDVDFADLTSESLQGIDSLRSGGMTFYFKDKMFLRPQVIGDNNHLRTGQLYRVRDVQNTYSALGRLNILKYSNIRFREDLRVDSAYLDAYVMLTRNKNKSLSFEIEGTNSAGDLGAAAS
;
A
#
# COMPACT_ATOMS: atom_id res chain seq x y z
N GLY A 1 -3.63 -0.17 -15.83
CA GLY A 1 -4.57 0.95 -15.84
C GLY A 1 -3.90 2.30 -15.75
N TYR A 2 -4.70 3.28 -15.64
CA TYR A 2 -4.29 4.68 -15.68
C TYR A 2 -3.99 5.19 -14.27
N TYR A 3 -2.75 5.06 -13.81
CA TYR A 3 -2.33 5.42 -12.45
C TYR A 3 -2.57 6.90 -12.09
N ARG A 4 -2.31 7.80 -13.04
CA ARG A 4 -2.49 9.26 -12.85
C ARG A 4 -3.90 9.76 -13.12
N PHE A 5 -4.79 8.90 -13.59
CA PHE A 5 -6.15 9.28 -13.91
C PHE A 5 -7.02 9.34 -12.66
N ASN A 6 -7.79 10.41 -12.54
CA ASN A 6 -8.85 10.55 -11.54
C ASN A 6 -10.09 11.22 -12.19
N LYS A 7 -11.18 11.31 -11.42
CA LYS A 7 -12.44 11.89 -11.89
C LYS A 7 -12.36 13.38 -12.24
N ASP A 8 -11.36 14.12 -11.70
CA ASP A 8 -11.22 15.56 -11.91
C ASP A 8 -10.79 15.90 -13.34
N PHE A 9 -10.31 14.90 -14.10
CA PHE A 9 -10.05 15.04 -15.53
C PHE A 9 -11.30 14.92 -16.40
N ILE A 10 -12.47 14.65 -15.81
CA ILE A 10 -13.73 14.56 -16.52
C ILE A 10 -14.59 15.75 -16.13
N THR A 11 -15.02 16.54 -17.12
CA THR A 11 -16.03 17.57 -16.94
C THR A 11 -17.24 17.25 -17.81
N TYR A 12 -18.40 17.68 -17.34
CA TYR A 12 -19.65 17.52 -18.05
C TYR A 12 -20.21 18.90 -18.39
N GLN A 13 -20.59 19.09 -19.64
CA GLN A 13 -21.29 20.27 -20.12
C GLN A 13 -22.70 19.87 -20.54
N VAL A 14 -23.69 20.61 -20.04
CA VAL A 14 -25.09 20.38 -20.35
C VAL A 14 -25.53 21.45 -21.30
N ASP A 15 -26.03 21.08 -22.48
CA ASP A 15 -26.67 22.01 -23.41
C ASP A 15 -28.18 21.97 -23.22
N THR A 16 -28.74 23.08 -22.73
CA THR A 16 -30.16 23.27 -22.49
C THR A 16 -30.81 24.26 -23.51
N MET A 17 -30.05 24.73 -24.49
CA MET A 17 -30.46 25.79 -25.41
C MET A 17 -31.48 25.32 -26.45
N ARG A 18 -31.65 24.04 -26.67
CA ARG A 18 -32.68 23.53 -27.56
C ARG A 18 -33.99 23.34 -26.81
N ASN A 19 -35.01 23.97 -27.28
CA ASN A 19 -36.41 23.91 -26.79
C ASN A 19 -37.02 22.50 -26.95
N SER A 20 -36.27 21.49 -26.65
CA SER A 20 -36.63 20.07 -26.73
C SER A 20 -36.67 19.47 -25.31
N ARG A 21 -37.50 18.46 -25.13
CA ARG A 21 -37.56 17.68 -23.89
C ARG A 21 -36.28 16.85 -23.66
N ASN A 22 -35.28 16.97 -24.53
CA ASN A 22 -34.01 16.28 -24.49
C ASN A 22 -32.92 17.24 -24.04
N VAL A 23 -31.98 16.73 -23.23
CA VAL A 23 -30.79 17.43 -22.74
C VAL A 23 -29.57 16.73 -23.32
N ASP A 24 -28.73 17.49 -24.01
CA ASP A 24 -27.47 16.94 -24.52
C ASP A 24 -26.40 17.08 -23.44
N LEU A 25 -25.79 15.96 -23.09
CA LEU A 25 -24.70 15.88 -22.13
C LEU A 25 -23.38 15.61 -22.86
N ILE A 26 -22.46 16.58 -22.79
CA ILE A 26 -21.13 16.46 -23.39
C ILE A 26 -20.14 16.14 -22.28
N MET A 27 -19.48 14.96 -22.37
CA MET A 27 -18.39 14.59 -21.49
C MET A 27 -17.06 15.02 -22.12
N GLN A 28 -16.29 15.83 -21.42
CA GLN A 28 -14.98 16.28 -21.83
C GLN A 28 -13.90 15.61 -20.97
N LEU A 29 -12.90 15.00 -21.60
CA LEU A 29 -11.74 14.43 -20.95
C LEU A 29 -10.55 15.37 -21.11
N HIS A 30 -10.05 15.90 -20.00
CA HIS A 30 -8.90 16.79 -19.97
C HIS A 30 -7.60 16.00 -19.91
N PRO A 31 -6.55 16.43 -20.67
CA PRO A 31 -5.25 15.77 -20.66
C PRO A 31 -4.56 15.97 -19.30
N TYR A 32 -3.64 15.05 -18.99
CA TYR A 32 -2.82 15.14 -17.78
C TYR A 32 -1.76 16.25 -17.91
N ARG A 33 -1.54 17.00 -16.83
CA ARG A 33 -0.39 17.91 -16.66
C ARG A 33 0.22 17.66 -15.29
N ARG A 34 1.53 17.49 -15.23
CA ARG A 34 2.25 17.30 -13.96
C ARG A 34 2.30 18.61 -13.16
N LYS A 35 2.57 19.71 -13.85
CA LYS A 35 2.47 21.07 -13.36
C LYS A 35 1.61 21.89 -14.32
N LYS A 36 1.11 23.02 -13.87
CA LYS A 36 0.24 23.87 -14.68
C LYS A 36 0.94 24.39 -15.95
N GLU A 37 2.26 24.59 -15.87
CA GLU A 37 3.13 25.09 -16.94
C GLU A 37 3.56 24.01 -17.92
N ASP A 38 3.45 22.72 -17.53
CA ASP A 38 3.89 21.62 -18.38
C ASP A 38 2.95 21.45 -19.59
N PRO A 39 3.48 20.99 -20.74
CA PRO A 39 2.64 20.65 -21.87
C PRO A 39 1.66 19.53 -21.52
N PRO A 40 0.44 19.58 -22.08
CA PRO A 40 -0.54 18.53 -21.87
C PRO A 40 -0.03 17.20 -22.43
N SER A 41 -0.21 16.12 -21.69
CA SER A 41 0.14 14.78 -22.11
C SER A 41 -1.07 13.86 -22.07
N PRO A 42 -1.16 12.86 -22.97
CA PRO A 42 -2.26 11.91 -22.95
C PRO A 42 -2.21 11.04 -21.68
N HIS A 43 -3.37 10.59 -21.23
CA HIS A 43 -3.44 9.58 -20.19
C HIS A 43 -2.84 8.27 -20.70
N ARG A 44 -1.84 7.74 -19.98
CA ARG A 44 -1.18 6.49 -20.36
C ARG A 44 -1.44 5.39 -19.33
N GLN A 45 -1.37 4.16 -19.79
CA GLN A 45 -1.44 2.99 -18.93
C GLN A 45 -0.08 2.73 -18.31
N TYR A 46 -0.07 2.30 -17.04
CA TYR A 46 1.14 1.98 -16.30
C TYR A 46 1.24 0.49 -16.02
N TYR A 47 2.47 0.00 -16.00
CA TYR A 47 2.82 -1.38 -15.68
C TYR A 47 3.67 -1.42 -14.42
N LEU A 48 3.53 -2.48 -13.62
CA LEU A 48 4.35 -2.69 -12.44
C LEU A 48 5.71 -3.25 -12.87
N ARG A 49 6.79 -2.51 -12.61
CA ARG A 49 8.16 -2.95 -12.88
C ARG A 49 8.68 -3.84 -11.77
N ASN A 50 8.53 -3.38 -10.52
CA ASN A 50 8.91 -4.12 -9.32
C ASN A 50 7.77 -4.10 -8.32
N VAL A 51 7.69 -5.18 -7.51
CA VAL A 51 6.80 -5.28 -6.36
C VAL A 51 7.65 -5.71 -5.17
N ASP A 52 7.92 -4.77 -4.28
CA ASP A 52 8.82 -4.92 -3.15
C ASP A 52 8.04 -4.82 -1.83
N PHE A 53 8.42 -5.64 -0.85
CA PHE A 53 7.83 -5.66 0.47
C PHE A 53 8.82 -5.14 1.50
N VAL A 54 8.36 -4.24 2.38
CA VAL A 54 9.21 -3.52 3.31
C VAL A 54 8.70 -3.72 4.73
N PHE A 55 9.52 -4.31 5.60
CA PHE A 55 9.17 -4.71 6.95
C PHE A 55 9.77 -3.77 7.98
N ASP A 56 8.93 -3.02 8.69
CA ASP A 56 9.31 -2.09 9.76
C ASP A 56 10.46 -1.12 9.38
N VAL A 57 10.54 -0.72 8.10
CA VAL A 57 11.53 0.23 7.57
C VAL A 57 10.78 1.44 7.02
N ASP A 58 11.29 2.64 7.26
CA ASP A 58 10.73 3.85 6.67
C ASP A 58 11.04 3.95 5.18
N PHE A 59 10.07 4.46 4.42
CA PHE A 59 10.24 4.61 2.97
C PHE A 59 11.38 5.58 2.62
N ALA A 60 11.64 6.57 3.46
CA ALA A 60 12.75 7.50 3.29
C ALA A 60 14.11 6.79 3.39
N ASP A 61 14.26 5.86 4.36
CA ASP A 61 15.48 5.06 4.52
C ASP A 61 15.71 4.16 3.30
N LEU A 62 14.64 3.56 2.77
CA LEU A 62 14.70 2.68 1.61
C LEU A 62 15.11 3.41 0.32
N THR A 63 14.74 4.69 0.19
CA THR A 63 15.02 5.52 -1.00
C THR A 63 16.25 6.40 -0.86
N SER A 64 16.93 6.36 0.29
CA SER A 64 18.21 7.04 0.51
C SER A 64 19.32 6.37 -0.30
N GLU A 65 20.40 7.10 -0.57
CA GLU A 65 21.59 6.57 -1.26
C GLU A 65 22.32 5.47 -0.46
N SER A 66 22.05 5.40 0.83
CA SER A 66 22.65 4.44 1.74
C SER A 66 21.58 3.54 2.36
N LEU A 67 21.55 2.28 1.98
CA LEU A 67 20.73 1.23 2.59
C LEU A 67 21.40 0.66 3.87
N GLN A 68 22.03 1.49 4.68
CA GLN A 68 22.75 1.03 5.87
C GLN A 68 21.80 0.33 6.85
N GLY A 69 22.16 -0.91 7.20
CA GLY A 69 21.38 -1.72 8.14
C GLY A 69 20.05 -2.25 7.60
N ILE A 70 19.86 -2.22 6.28
CA ILE A 70 18.70 -2.83 5.63
C ILE A 70 19.16 -4.04 4.84
N ASP A 71 18.69 -5.20 5.24
CA ASP A 71 18.89 -6.46 4.53
C ASP A 71 17.83 -6.68 3.46
N SER A 72 18.13 -7.51 2.47
CA SER A 72 17.17 -7.87 1.44
C SER A 72 17.19 -9.37 1.13
N LEU A 73 16.00 -9.91 0.82
CA LEU A 73 15.80 -11.27 0.36
C LEU A 73 14.98 -11.25 -0.92
N ARG A 74 15.41 -12.01 -1.94
CA ARG A 74 14.61 -12.25 -3.15
C ARG A 74 13.94 -13.61 -3.11
N SER A 75 12.62 -13.63 -3.33
CA SER A 75 11.86 -14.88 -3.39
C SER A 75 10.60 -14.67 -4.26
N GLY A 76 10.31 -15.63 -5.15
CA GLY A 76 9.10 -15.60 -5.97
C GLY A 76 8.94 -14.36 -6.88
N GLY A 77 10.05 -13.78 -7.35
CA GLY A 77 10.04 -12.56 -8.17
C GLY A 77 9.75 -11.27 -7.39
N MET A 78 9.72 -11.34 -6.06
CA MET A 78 9.53 -10.21 -5.13
C MET A 78 10.80 -9.96 -4.34
N THR A 79 11.06 -8.71 -3.95
CA THR A 79 12.14 -8.34 -3.03
C THR A 79 11.54 -7.96 -1.68
N PHE A 80 12.16 -8.44 -0.62
CA PHE A 80 11.75 -8.19 0.76
C PHE A 80 12.87 -7.44 1.47
N TYR A 81 12.59 -6.24 1.99
CA TYR A 81 13.51 -5.39 2.73
C TYR A 81 13.18 -5.41 4.21
N PHE A 82 14.17 -5.55 5.10
CA PHE A 82 13.99 -5.63 6.56
C PHE A 82 15.26 -5.19 7.29
N LYS A 83 15.16 -4.73 8.55
CA LYS A 83 16.34 -4.36 9.37
C LYS A 83 16.92 -5.58 10.11
N ASP A 84 16.11 -6.29 10.86
CA ASP A 84 16.60 -7.44 11.66
C ASP A 84 16.17 -8.77 11.05
N LYS A 85 14.88 -9.03 11.04
CA LYS A 85 14.28 -10.23 10.44
C LYS A 85 12.85 -10.01 10.00
N MET A 86 12.47 -10.75 9.01
CA MET A 86 11.08 -10.79 8.55
C MET A 86 10.21 -11.48 9.60
N PHE A 87 9.04 -10.88 9.89
CA PHE A 87 8.05 -11.47 10.80
C PHE A 87 6.94 -12.24 10.07
N LEU A 88 6.98 -12.26 8.74
CA LEU A 88 6.15 -13.09 7.86
C LEU A 88 7.02 -13.83 6.86
N ARG A 89 6.62 -15.04 6.51
CA ARG A 89 7.30 -15.83 5.47
C ARG A 89 6.95 -15.28 4.09
N PRO A 90 7.86 -15.29 3.10
CA PRO A 90 7.59 -14.84 1.73
C PRO A 90 6.36 -15.48 1.09
N GLN A 91 6.12 -16.76 1.37
CA GLN A 91 4.95 -17.48 0.86
C GLN A 91 3.64 -16.86 1.34
N VAL A 92 3.52 -16.54 2.65
CA VAL A 92 2.32 -15.90 3.21
C VAL A 92 2.03 -14.57 2.53
N ILE A 93 3.09 -13.79 2.25
CA ILE A 93 2.98 -12.53 1.49
C ILE A 93 2.52 -12.81 0.06
N GLY A 94 3.13 -13.78 -0.62
CA GLY A 94 2.79 -14.14 -1.99
C GLY A 94 1.32 -14.54 -2.15
N ASP A 95 0.78 -15.30 -1.17
CA ASP A 95 -0.61 -15.77 -1.16
C ASP A 95 -1.62 -14.62 -0.93
N ASN A 96 -1.18 -13.53 -0.26
CA ASN A 96 -1.99 -12.35 0.03
C ASN A 96 -1.69 -11.14 -0.86
N ASN A 97 -0.86 -11.32 -1.90
CA ASN A 97 -0.48 -10.26 -2.82
C ASN A 97 -1.12 -10.47 -4.20
N HIS A 98 -1.83 -9.46 -4.67
CA HIS A 98 -2.45 -9.42 -6.00
C HIS A 98 -1.67 -8.56 -7.01
N LEU A 99 -0.60 -7.90 -6.57
CA LEU A 99 0.29 -7.12 -7.44
C LEU A 99 1.33 -8.05 -8.05
N ARG A 100 1.51 -7.98 -9.37
CA ARG A 100 2.46 -8.82 -10.10
C ARG A 100 3.37 -7.96 -10.97
N THR A 101 4.66 -8.23 -10.89
CA THR A 101 5.66 -7.62 -11.78
C THR A 101 5.31 -7.92 -13.24
N GLY A 102 5.45 -6.92 -14.11
CA GLY A 102 5.13 -7.00 -15.53
C GLY A 102 3.64 -6.83 -15.87
N GLN A 103 2.75 -6.81 -14.89
CA GLN A 103 1.33 -6.63 -15.13
C GLN A 103 0.91 -5.16 -15.17
N LEU A 104 -0.21 -4.91 -15.85
CA LEU A 104 -0.86 -3.62 -15.89
C LEU A 104 -1.29 -3.21 -14.47
N TYR A 105 -0.98 -1.97 -14.08
CA TYR A 105 -1.51 -1.40 -12.84
C TYR A 105 -3.04 -1.43 -12.84
N ARG A 106 -3.64 -1.95 -11.76
CA ARG A 106 -5.10 -1.98 -11.55
C ARG A 106 -5.42 -1.62 -10.12
N VAL A 107 -6.29 -0.63 -9.94
CA VAL A 107 -6.77 -0.22 -8.61
C VAL A 107 -7.38 -1.39 -7.85
N ARG A 108 -8.11 -2.28 -8.53
CA ARG A 108 -8.69 -3.48 -7.93
C ARG A 108 -7.64 -4.39 -7.29
N ASP A 109 -6.50 -4.59 -7.94
CA ASP A 109 -5.43 -5.46 -7.44
C ASP A 109 -4.74 -4.83 -6.21
N VAL A 110 -4.63 -3.49 -6.20
CA VAL A 110 -4.19 -2.73 -5.02
C VAL A 110 -5.16 -2.93 -3.86
N GLN A 111 -6.46 -2.75 -4.09
CA GLN A 111 -7.50 -2.91 -3.07
C GLN A 111 -7.57 -4.35 -2.55
N ASN A 112 -7.46 -5.35 -3.43
CA ASN A 112 -7.42 -6.75 -3.05
C ASN A 112 -6.20 -7.07 -2.18
N THR A 113 -5.03 -6.51 -2.51
CA THR A 113 -3.81 -6.66 -1.69
C THR A 113 -3.99 -6.02 -0.32
N TYR A 114 -4.53 -4.80 -0.24
CA TYR A 114 -4.86 -4.17 1.04
C TYR A 114 -5.81 -5.02 1.87
N SER A 115 -6.89 -5.51 1.27
CA SER A 115 -7.89 -6.31 1.96
C SER A 115 -7.34 -7.65 2.42
N ALA A 116 -6.49 -8.29 1.63
CA ALA A 116 -5.86 -9.57 1.97
C ALA A 116 -4.86 -9.41 3.12
N LEU A 117 -3.96 -8.41 3.03
CA LEU A 117 -2.99 -8.12 4.09
C LEU A 117 -3.67 -7.63 5.37
N GLY A 118 -4.75 -6.84 5.27
CA GLY A 118 -5.51 -6.34 6.42
C GLY A 118 -6.18 -7.43 7.26
N ARG A 119 -6.39 -8.64 6.70
CA ARG A 119 -6.89 -9.80 7.45
C ARG A 119 -5.81 -10.52 8.27
N LEU A 120 -4.54 -10.17 8.08
CA LEU A 120 -3.44 -10.74 8.84
C LEU A 120 -3.31 -10.00 10.19
N ASN A 121 -3.76 -10.64 11.27
CA ASN A 121 -3.77 -10.06 12.63
C ASN A 121 -2.38 -9.63 13.14
N ILE A 122 -1.31 -10.17 12.54
CA ILE A 122 0.07 -9.80 12.86
C ILE A 122 0.44 -8.39 12.38
N LEU A 123 -0.29 -7.85 11.41
CA LEU A 123 -0.06 -6.52 10.87
C LEU A 123 -0.88 -5.47 11.66
N LYS A 124 -0.21 -4.45 12.13
CA LYS A 124 -0.85 -3.24 12.65
C LYS A 124 -1.28 -2.33 11.52
N TYR A 125 -0.44 -2.26 10.48
CA TYR A 125 -0.59 -1.31 9.40
C TYR A 125 0.04 -1.87 8.13
N SER A 126 -0.61 -1.65 7.00
CA SER A 126 -0.07 -1.86 5.66
C SER A 126 -0.32 -0.61 4.80
N ASN A 127 0.66 -0.24 3.99
CA ASN A 127 0.54 0.87 3.04
C ASN A 127 1.22 0.49 1.73
N ILE A 128 0.62 0.85 0.62
CA ILE A 128 1.21 0.61 -0.71
C ILE A 128 1.56 1.95 -1.33
N ARG A 129 2.85 2.15 -1.57
CA ARG A 129 3.37 3.34 -2.24
C ARG A 129 3.86 2.98 -3.64
N PHE A 130 3.63 3.89 -4.57
CA PHE A 130 4.10 3.75 -5.93
C PHE A 130 5.12 4.84 -6.23
N ARG A 131 6.24 4.45 -6.85
CA ARG A 131 7.23 5.37 -7.39
C ARG A 131 7.24 5.22 -8.91
N GLU A 132 7.01 6.34 -9.60
CA GLU A 132 7.09 6.36 -11.05
C GLU A 132 8.54 6.37 -11.51
N ASP A 133 8.80 5.70 -12.60
CA ASP A 133 10.03 5.89 -13.36
C ASP A 133 9.95 7.25 -14.10
N LEU A 134 10.81 8.17 -13.71
CA LEU A 134 10.81 9.54 -14.24
C LEU A 134 11.57 9.66 -15.58
N ARG A 135 12.09 8.55 -16.12
CA ARG A 135 12.69 8.57 -17.46
C ARG A 135 11.65 8.96 -18.49
N VAL A 136 12.11 9.67 -19.51
CA VAL A 136 11.25 10.12 -20.61
C VAL A 136 10.53 8.90 -21.21
N ASP A 137 9.22 9.04 -21.36
CA ASP A 137 8.31 8.01 -21.89
C ASP A 137 8.20 6.70 -21.11
N SER A 138 8.75 6.64 -19.91
CA SER A 138 8.52 5.49 -19.04
C SER A 138 7.05 5.43 -18.57
N ALA A 139 6.45 4.25 -18.66
CA ALA A 139 5.11 3.95 -18.13
C ALA A 139 5.18 2.86 -17.05
N TYR A 140 6.23 2.88 -16.25
CA TYR A 140 6.48 1.90 -15.21
C TYR A 140 6.34 2.49 -13.81
N LEU A 141 5.83 1.64 -12.90
CA LEU A 141 5.72 1.90 -11.47
C LEU A 141 6.50 0.85 -10.68
N ASP A 142 7.22 1.29 -9.68
CA ASP A 142 7.72 0.43 -8.61
C ASP A 142 6.72 0.49 -7.46
N ALA A 143 6.21 -0.65 -7.03
CA ALA A 143 5.28 -0.78 -5.91
C ALA A 143 6.02 -1.21 -4.65
N TYR A 144 5.89 -0.44 -3.57
CA TYR A 144 6.44 -0.73 -2.26
C TYR A 144 5.31 -1.01 -1.28
N VAL A 145 5.19 -2.24 -0.83
CA VAL A 145 4.20 -2.67 0.16
C VAL A 145 4.84 -2.58 1.55
N MET A 146 4.52 -1.51 2.26
CA MET A 146 5.05 -1.23 3.60
C MET A 146 4.24 -2.01 4.63
N LEU A 147 4.90 -2.84 5.43
CA LEU A 147 4.30 -3.71 6.43
C LEU A 147 4.84 -3.36 7.81
N THR A 148 3.95 -2.96 8.71
CA THR A 148 4.30 -2.68 10.11
C THR A 148 3.68 -3.72 11.02
N ARG A 149 4.51 -4.35 11.85
CA ARG A 149 4.09 -5.37 12.78
C ARG A 149 3.23 -4.80 13.92
N ASN A 150 2.19 -5.52 14.28
CA ASN A 150 1.49 -5.28 15.52
C ASN A 150 2.40 -5.70 16.68
N LYS A 151 2.88 -4.73 17.47
CA LYS A 151 3.61 -5.05 18.70
C LYS A 151 2.60 -5.70 19.64
N ASN A 152 2.81 -6.98 19.96
CA ASN A 152 2.01 -7.66 20.95
C ASN A 152 2.00 -6.79 22.21
N LYS A 153 0.82 -6.44 22.70
CA LYS A 153 0.68 -5.88 24.04
C LYS A 153 1.32 -6.91 24.96
N SER A 154 2.40 -6.55 25.64
CA SER A 154 2.92 -7.37 26.72
C SER A 154 1.81 -7.52 27.74
N LEU A 155 1.33 -8.74 27.94
CA LEU A 155 0.50 -9.09 29.08
C LEU A 155 1.42 -8.97 30.30
N SER A 156 1.44 -7.81 30.96
CA SER A 156 1.99 -7.68 32.29
C SER A 156 0.99 -8.34 33.24
N PHE A 157 1.31 -9.56 33.66
CA PHE A 157 0.68 -10.13 34.83
C PHE A 157 1.27 -9.43 36.05
N GLU A 158 0.62 -8.40 36.55
CA GLU A 158 0.84 -7.90 37.90
C GLU A 158 0.24 -8.94 38.84
N ILE A 159 1.09 -9.78 39.44
CA ILE A 159 0.73 -10.58 40.63
C ILE A 159 0.81 -9.58 41.79
N GLU A 160 -0.29 -8.93 42.13
CA GLU A 160 -0.43 -8.25 43.41
C GLU A 160 -0.46 -9.32 44.50
N GLY A 161 0.68 -9.63 45.08
CA GLY A 161 0.75 -10.36 46.33
C GLY A 161 0.26 -9.44 47.43
N THR A 162 -1.03 -9.45 47.76
CA THR A 162 -1.53 -8.87 49.01
C THR A 162 -1.02 -9.72 50.17
N ASN A 163 0.04 -9.25 50.81
CA ASN A 163 0.54 -9.83 52.05
C ASN A 163 -0.37 -9.33 53.18
N SER A 164 -1.52 -9.94 53.36
CA SER A 164 -2.32 -9.81 54.59
C SER A 164 -1.66 -10.68 55.65
N ALA A 165 -0.90 -10.05 56.49
CA ALA A 165 -0.45 -10.68 57.74
C ALA A 165 -1.70 -11.02 58.62
N GLY A 166 -1.98 -12.33 58.75
CA GLY A 166 -2.94 -12.86 59.70
C GLY A 166 -4.14 -13.52 59.03
N ASP A 167 -4.05 -14.76 58.69
CA ASP A 167 -4.88 -15.88 59.06
C ASP A 167 -4.67 -17.07 58.13
N LEU A 168 -3.94 -18.07 58.63
CA LEU A 168 -3.85 -19.38 58.01
C LEU A 168 -5.07 -20.18 58.41
N GLY A 169 -6.15 -20.01 57.67
CA GLY A 169 -7.30 -20.90 57.69
C GLY A 169 -7.24 -21.87 56.53
N ALA A 170 -6.69 -23.05 56.74
CA ALA A 170 -6.82 -24.17 55.80
C ALA A 170 -8.28 -24.66 55.87
N ALA A 171 -9.02 -24.47 54.77
CA ALA A 171 -10.27 -25.20 54.56
C ALA A 171 -10.10 -26.08 53.34
N ALA A 172 -9.90 -27.36 53.59
CA ALA A 172 -10.11 -28.43 52.65
C ALA A 172 -11.59 -28.82 52.66
N SER A 173 -12.21 -28.90 51.50
CA SER A 173 -13.38 -29.71 51.20
C SER A 173 -13.41 -30.01 49.70
#